data_036f6d31a83fdde8b00fe91a9b699115
#
_entry.id   036f6d31a83fdde8b00fe91a9b699115
#
_cell.length_a   1.000
_cell.length_b   1.000
_cell.length_c   1.000
_cell.angle_alpha   90.00
_cell.angle_beta   90.00
_cell.angle_gamma   90.00
#
_symmetry.space_group_name_H-M   'P 1'
#
loop_
_entity.id
_entity.type
_entity.pdbx_description
1 polymer ?
#
loop_
_entity_poly.entity_id
_entity_poly.type
_entity_poly.pdbx_seq_one_letter_code
_entity_poly.pdbx_strand_id
1 'polypeptide(L)'
;MDELRASVRRAYERARIRQALPWAVPGLLLAGLGALANGPSVLPVGVVLTLSLVVMHWLGNGWDAGLRLGLQLGAVSFLALSGWALVFGACGSTCSSRCELFCLAVGAGAGASLARVAWIGETKQATGATWLTAWSAGLACLPLGWSGLVMVLVVVGVSSPVIVGASLRRA
;
A
#
# COMPACT_ATOMS: atom_id res chain seq x y z
N MET A 1 -34.41 -12.76 23.15
CA MET A 1 -33.95 -11.52 22.47
C MET A 1 -32.50 -11.60 22.01
N ASP A 2 -31.64 -12.33 22.70
CA ASP A 2 -30.19 -12.40 22.38
C ASP A 2 -29.89 -13.22 21.11
N GLU A 3 -30.66 -14.27 20.84
CA GLU A 3 -30.54 -15.07 19.61
C GLU A 3 -30.85 -14.23 18.33
N LEU A 4 -31.88 -13.39 18.42
CA LEU A 4 -32.25 -12.50 17.32
C LEU A 4 -31.16 -11.49 17.04
N ARG A 5 -30.59 -10.89 18.09
CA ARG A 5 -29.46 -9.97 17.97
C ARG A 5 -28.24 -10.66 17.38
N ALA A 6 -27.92 -11.87 17.79
CA ALA A 6 -26.81 -12.65 17.26
C ALA A 6 -27.00 -13.05 15.79
N SER A 7 -28.24 -13.35 15.37
CA SER A 7 -28.55 -13.70 13.97
C SER A 7 -28.42 -12.46 13.06
N VAL A 8 -28.96 -11.33 13.49
CA VAL A 8 -28.85 -10.05 12.76
C VAL A 8 -27.38 -9.62 12.63
N ARG A 9 -26.61 -9.71 13.71
CA ARG A 9 -25.18 -9.40 13.68
C ARG A 9 -24.41 -10.28 12.69
N ARG A 10 -24.65 -11.58 12.71
CA ARG A 10 -24.02 -12.52 11.75
C ARG A 10 -24.41 -12.24 10.30
N ALA A 11 -25.67 -11.90 10.03
CA ALA A 11 -26.12 -11.51 8.70
C ALA A 11 -25.44 -10.24 8.22
N TYR A 12 -25.34 -9.23 9.08
CA TYR A 12 -24.64 -7.97 8.80
C TYR A 12 -23.14 -8.19 8.52
N GLU A 13 -22.45 -8.97 9.35
CA GLU A 13 -21.03 -9.27 9.16
C GLU A 13 -20.77 -10.02 7.83
N ARG A 14 -21.64 -10.99 7.48
CA ARG A 14 -21.54 -11.70 6.19
C ARG A 14 -21.75 -10.77 4.99
N ALA A 15 -22.72 -9.88 5.06
CA ALA A 15 -22.96 -8.91 4.01
C ALA A 15 -21.74 -8.00 3.81
N ARG A 16 -21.14 -7.57 4.90
CA ARG A 16 -19.95 -6.70 4.91
C ARG A 16 -18.70 -7.39 4.34
N ILE A 17 -18.49 -8.67 4.67
CA ILE A 17 -17.41 -9.47 4.08
C ILE A 17 -17.62 -9.63 2.57
N ARG A 18 -18.85 -9.90 2.11
CA ARG A 18 -19.16 -10.01 0.68
C ARG A 18 -18.89 -8.72 -0.09
N GLN A 19 -19.12 -7.56 0.53
CA GLN A 19 -18.80 -6.25 -0.05
C GLN A 19 -17.29 -5.97 -0.07
N ALA A 20 -16.54 -6.49 0.90
CA ALA A 20 -15.09 -6.32 0.97
C ALA A 20 -14.32 -7.27 0.01
N LEU A 21 -14.89 -8.42 -0.34
CA LEU A 21 -14.22 -9.43 -1.16
C LEU A 21 -13.76 -8.94 -2.54
N PRO A 22 -14.53 -8.12 -3.29
CA PRO A 22 -14.07 -7.56 -4.57
C PRO A 22 -12.79 -6.74 -4.48
N TRP A 23 -12.50 -6.16 -3.31
CA TRP A 23 -11.25 -5.42 -3.08
C TRP A 23 -10.00 -6.31 -3.00
N ALA A 24 -10.17 -7.62 -2.90
CA ALA A 24 -9.08 -8.57 -3.07
C ALA A 24 -8.54 -8.59 -4.51
N VAL A 25 -9.38 -8.33 -5.50
CA VAL A 25 -9.01 -8.43 -6.93
C VAL A 25 -7.82 -7.54 -7.29
N PRO A 26 -7.82 -6.21 -7.02
CA PRO A 26 -6.66 -5.38 -7.33
C PRO A 26 -5.39 -5.82 -6.59
N GLY A 27 -5.50 -6.30 -5.35
CA GLY A 27 -4.37 -6.84 -4.60
C GLY A 27 -3.79 -8.10 -5.24
N LEU A 28 -4.64 -9.02 -5.66
CA LEU A 28 -4.23 -10.25 -6.34
C LEU A 28 -3.62 -9.96 -7.72
N LEU A 29 -4.16 -8.98 -8.47
CA LEU A 29 -3.59 -8.55 -9.75
C LEU A 29 -2.18 -7.98 -9.56
N LEU A 30 -1.99 -7.08 -8.60
CA LEU A 30 -0.66 -6.52 -8.30
C LEU A 30 0.31 -7.61 -7.81
N ALA A 31 -0.15 -8.53 -6.98
CA ALA A 31 0.65 -9.66 -6.51
C ALA A 31 1.06 -10.59 -7.67
N GLY A 32 0.12 -10.89 -8.58
CA GLY A 32 0.37 -11.70 -9.77
C GLY A 32 1.35 -11.04 -10.72
N LEU A 33 1.16 -9.76 -11.04
CA LEU A 33 2.09 -8.98 -11.86
C LEU A 33 3.48 -8.89 -11.21
N GLY A 34 3.52 -8.67 -9.89
CA GLY A 34 4.75 -8.68 -9.12
C GLY A 34 5.48 -10.03 -9.21
N ALA A 35 4.74 -11.14 -9.06
CA ALA A 35 5.30 -12.48 -9.15
C ALA A 35 5.80 -12.83 -10.57
N LEU A 36 5.11 -12.36 -11.62
CA LEU A 36 5.56 -12.52 -13.00
C LEU A 36 6.84 -11.74 -13.30
N ALA A 37 6.94 -10.52 -12.76
CA ALA A 37 8.09 -9.64 -12.99
C ALA A 37 9.31 -10.03 -12.14
N ASN A 38 9.10 -10.47 -10.89
CA ASN A 38 10.15 -10.59 -9.87
C ASN A 38 10.26 -11.98 -9.25
N GLY A 39 9.47 -12.94 -9.75
CA GLY A 39 9.45 -14.32 -9.25
C GLY A 39 8.56 -14.52 -8.02
N PRO A 40 8.43 -15.78 -7.56
CA PRO A 40 7.46 -16.15 -6.52
C PRO A 40 7.80 -15.63 -5.11
N SER A 41 9.01 -15.13 -4.90
CA SER A 41 9.46 -14.59 -3.60
C SER A 41 8.64 -13.38 -3.12
N VAL A 42 7.93 -12.69 -4.02
CA VAL A 42 7.08 -11.53 -3.69
C VAL A 42 5.66 -11.91 -3.27
N LEU A 43 5.26 -13.17 -3.44
CA LEU A 43 3.90 -13.63 -3.10
C LEU A 43 3.48 -13.34 -1.65
N PRO A 44 4.33 -13.53 -0.62
CA PRO A 44 3.96 -13.21 0.76
C PRO A 44 3.55 -11.74 0.93
N VAL A 45 4.27 -10.82 0.26
CA VAL A 45 3.97 -9.39 0.27
C VAL A 45 2.64 -9.10 -0.43
N GLY A 46 2.39 -9.77 -1.56
CA GLY A 46 1.12 -9.70 -2.28
C GLY A 46 -0.07 -10.19 -1.43
N VAL A 47 0.11 -11.24 -0.65
CA VAL A 47 -0.90 -11.73 0.30
C VAL A 47 -1.18 -10.68 1.38
N VAL A 48 -0.15 -10.09 1.98
CA VAL A 48 -0.31 -9.02 3.00
C VAL A 48 -1.02 -7.82 2.40
N LEU A 49 -0.68 -7.39 1.18
CA LEU A 49 -1.35 -6.30 0.48
C LEU A 49 -2.84 -6.62 0.27
N THR A 50 -3.14 -7.80 -0.24
CA THR A 50 -4.52 -8.24 -0.50
C THR A 50 -5.36 -8.30 0.78
N LEU A 51 -4.82 -8.88 1.85
CA LEU A 51 -5.49 -8.93 3.16
C LEU A 51 -5.69 -7.52 3.71
N SER A 52 -4.71 -6.62 3.58
CA SER A 52 -4.82 -5.23 4.02
C SER A 52 -5.96 -4.50 3.29
N LEU A 53 -6.12 -4.69 1.98
CA LEU A 53 -7.20 -4.11 1.19
C LEU A 53 -8.57 -4.57 1.69
N VAL A 54 -8.74 -5.88 1.90
CA VAL A 54 -10.00 -6.45 2.39
C VAL A 54 -10.33 -5.97 3.81
N VAL A 55 -9.34 -6.00 4.72
CA VAL A 55 -9.52 -5.59 6.12
C VAL A 55 -9.83 -4.08 6.22
N MET A 56 -9.12 -3.23 5.50
CA MET A 56 -9.37 -1.79 5.52
C MET A 56 -10.75 -1.45 4.99
N HIS A 57 -11.19 -2.10 3.92
CA HIS A 57 -12.55 -1.92 3.41
C HIS A 57 -13.59 -2.45 4.40
N TRP A 58 -13.32 -3.60 5.03
CA TRP A 58 -14.19 -4.15 6.08
C TRP A 58 -14.30 -3.24 7.31
N LEU A 59 -13.22 -2.56 7.71
CA LEU A 59 -13.23 -1.60 8.81
C LEU A 59 -14.08 -0.36 8.50
N GLY A 60 -14.19 0.08 7.24
CA GLY A 60 -14.94 1.28 6.84
C GLY A 60 -14.44 2.55 7.54
N ASN A 61 -15.33 3.44 7.97
CA ASN A 61 -15.04 4.59 8.85
C ASN A 61 -13.84 5.48 8.43
N GLY A 62 -13.80 5.89 7.17
CA GLY A 62 -12.73 6.78 6.66
C GLY A 62 -11.53 6.04 6.08
N TRP A 63 -11.39 4.71 6.29
CA TRP A 63 -10.35 3.91 5.66
C TRP A 63 -10.55 3.75 4.15
N ASP A 64 -11.81 3.78 3.66
CA ASP A 64 -12.14 3.64 2.23
C ASP A 64 -11.50 4.70 1.35
N ALA A 65 -11.46 5.95 1.80
CA ALA A 65 -10.84 7.03 1.05
C ALA A 65 -9.30 6.85 0.99
N GLY A 66 -8.70 6.42 2.11
CA GLY A 66 -7.29 6.07 2.19
C GLY A 66 -6.92 4.88 1.30
N LEU A 67 -7.79 3.88 1.23
CA LEU A 67 -7.62 2.69 0.41
C LEU A 67 -7.54 3.03 -1.08
N ARG A 68 -8.45 3.85 -1.59
CA ARG A 68 -8.44 4.26 -3.01
C ARG A 68 -7.17 5.04 -3.36
N LEU A 69 -6.83 6.01 -2.52
CA LEU A 69 -5.64 6.84 -2.73
C LEU A 69 -4.36 6.01 -2.63
N GLY A 70 -4.24 5.17 -1.60
CA GLY A 70 -3.08 4.31 -1.39
C GLY A 70 -2.89 3.29 -2.52
N LEU A 71 -3.99 2.73 -3.03
CA LEU A 71 -3.95 1.82 -4.17
C LEU A 71 -3.51 2.55 -5.45
N GLN A 72 -4.02 3.78 -5.71
CA GLN A 72 -3.64 4.58 -6.87
C GLN A 72 -2.16 4.95 -6.82
N LEU A 73 -1.70 5.55 -5.73
CA LEU A 73 -0.29 5.91 -5.54
C LEU A 73 0.62 4.69 -5.57
N GLY A 74 0.20 3.60 -4.93
CA GLY A 74 0.93 2.34 -4.92
C GLY A 74 1.03 1.72 -6.30
N ALA A 75 -0.05 1.68 -7.06
CA ALA A 75 -0.05 1.17 -8.44
C ALA A 75 0.83 2.01 -9.37
N VAL A 76 0.76 3.35 -9.26
CA VAL A 76 1.63 4.25 -10.04
C VAL A 76 3.10 4.02 -9.69
N SER A 77 3.42 3.92 -8.40
CA SER A 77 4.78 3.64 -7.94
C SER A 77 5.28 2.28 -8.43
N PHE A 78 4.44 1.24 -8.34
CA PHE A 78 4.74 -0.10 -8.84
C PHE A 78 5.02 -0.10 -10.35
N LEU A 79 4.14 0.53 -11.15
CA LEU A 79 4.30 0.61 -12.60
C LEU A 79 5.52 1.42 -13.01
N ALA A 80 5.80 2.53 -12.33
CA ALA A 80 6.97 3.35 -12.59
C ALA A 80 8.28 2.56 -12.36
N LEU A 81 8.36 1.84 -11.24
CA LEU A 81 9.52 1.04 -10.89
C LEU A 81 9.68 -0.19 -11.79
N SER A 82 8.58 -0.90 -12.07
CA SER A 82 8.59 -2.05 -12.97
C SER A 82 8.89 -1.63 -14.41
N GLY A 83 8.32 -0.51 -14.88
CA GLY A 83 8.61 0.06 -16.19
C GLY A 83 10.06 0.48 -16.34
N TRP A 84 10.63 1.11 -15.31
CA TRP A 84 12.06 1.45 -15.30
C TRP A 84 12.94 0.20 -15.41
N ALA A 85 12.62 -0.84 -14.63
CA ALA A 85 13.34 -2.10 -14.67
C ALA A 85 13.28 -2.78 -16.06
N LEU A 86 12.14 -2.68 -16.76
CA LEU A 86 11.99 -3.22 -18.12
C LEU A 86 12.79 -2.44 -19.17
N VAL A 87 12.84 -1.12 -19.06
CA VAL A 87 13.50 -0.24 -20.06
C VAL A 87 15.02 -0.24 -19.89
N PHE A 88 15.50 -0.21 -18.66
CA PHE A 88 16.93 -0.08 -18.36
C PHE A 88 17.62 -1.39 -17.96
N GLY A 89 16.91 -2.51 -18.07
CA GLY A 89 17.34 -3.82 -17.62
C GLY A 89 17.02 -4.03 -16.14
N ALA A 90 16.75 -5.29 -15.78
CA ALA A 90 16.58 -5.64 -14.38
C ALA A 90 17.82 -5.18 -13.60
N CYS A 91 17.64 -4.46 -12.52
CA CYS A 91 18.70 -4.20 -11.54
C CYS A 91 19.13 -5.58 -11.00
N GLY A 92 20.09 -6.20 -11.67
CA GLY A 92 20.69 -7.46 -11.24
C GLY A 92 21.51 -7.24 -9.95
N SER A 93 22.32 -8.21 -9.59
CA SER A 93 23.18 -8.21 -8.39
C SER A 93 24.08 -6.97 -8.23
N THR A 94 24.19 -6.14 -9.25
CA THR A 94 24.87 -4.85 -9.25
C THR A 94 23.86 -3.74 -9.49
N CYS A 95 23.10 -3.37 -8.45
CA CYS A 95 22.23 -2.21 -8.52
C CYS A 95 23.09 -0.95 -8.73
N SER A 96 22.95 -0.29 -9.88
CA SER A 96 23.67 0.96 -10.12
C SER A 96 23.09 2.06 -9.24
N SER A 97 23.91 3.03 -8.83
CA SER A 97 23.51 4.20 -8.05
C SER A 97 22.30 4.96 -8.65
N ARG A 98 22.10 4.85 -9.96
CA ARG A 98 20.95 5.43 -10.67
C ARG A 98 19.62 4.75 -10.31
N CYS A 99 19.61 3.42 -10.09
CA CYS A 99 18.43 2.68 -9.70
C CYS A 99 18.01 3.03 -8.27
N GLU A 100 18.97 3.15 -7.36
CA GLU A 100 18.72 3.56 -5.98
C GLU A 100 18.15 4.99 -5.91
N LEU A 101 18.74 5.94 -6.68
CA LEU A 101 18.24 7.31 -6.76
C LEU A 101 16.81 7.36 -7.31
N PHE A 102 16.49 6.55 -8.31
CA PHE A 102 15.12 6.50 -8.85
C PHE A 102 14.13 5.93 -7.84
N CYS A 103 14.48 4.86 -7.14
CA CYS A 103 13.66 4.30 -6.06
C CYS A 103 13.43 5.32 -4.94
N LEU A 104 14.48 6.03 -4.52
CA LEU A 104 14.39 7.10 -3.53
C LEU A 104 13.49 8.25 -4.00
N ALA A 105 13.62 8.68 -5.26
CA ALA A 105 12.81 9.76 -5.84
C ALA A 105 11.31 9.38 -5.89
N VAL A 106 10.99 8.15 -6.33
CA VAL A 106 9.61 7.65 -6.35
C VAL A 106 9.06 7.52 -4.93
N GLY A 107 9.85 6.98 -4.00
CA GLY A 107 9.47 6.85 -2.58
C GLY A 107 9.24 8.21 -1.92
N ALA A 108 10.14 9.16 -2.12
CA ALA A 108 10.01 10.51 -1.59
C ALA A 108 8.79 11.25 -2.19
N GLY A 109 8.54 11.11 -3.50
CA GLY A 109 7.38 11.68 -4.18
C GLY A 109 6.05 11.13 -3.64
N ALA A 110 5.98 9.81 -3.48
CA ALA A 110 4.82 9.14 -2.87
C ALA A 110 4.63 9.59 -1.41
N GLY A 111 5.69 9.62 -0.61
CA GLY A 111 5.66 10.08 0.77
C GLY A 111 5.22 11.53 0.91
N ALA A 112 5.73 12.44 0.07
CA ALA A 112 5.31 13.84 0.05
C ALA A 112 3.83 14.01 -0.31
N SER A 113 3.34 13.23 -1.28
CA SER A 113 1.92 13.22 -1.66
C SER A 113 1.04 12.77 -0.49
N LEU A 114 1.44 11.72 0.22
CA LEU A 114 0.74 11.22 1.41
C LEU A 114 0.79 12.21 2.58
N ALA A 115 1.94 12.87 2.78
CA ALA A 115 2.10 13.91 3.79
C ALA A 115 1.13 15.08 3.54
N ARG A 116 0.98 15.50 2.27
CA ARG A 116 0.00 16.53 1.90
C ARG A 116 -1.43 16.11 2.19
N VAL A 117 -1.79 14.86 1.90
CA VAL A 117 -3.12 14.31 2.21
C VAL A 117 -3.36 14.25 3.72
N ALA A 118 -2.35 13.85 4.50
CA ALA A 118 -2.41 13.83 5.96
C ALA A 118 -2.64 15.23 6.55
N TRP A 119 -2.06 16.24 5.93
CA TRP A 119 -2.23 17.64 6.36
C TRP A 119 -3.65 18.14 6.15
N ILE A 120 -4.30 17.76 5.04
CA ILE A 120 -5.61 18.27 4.63
C ILE A 120 -6.73 17.31 5.09
N GLY A 121 -6.47 16.01 5.20
CA GLY A 121 -7.43 14.94 5.41
C GLY A 121 -7.51 14.40 6.84
N GLU A 122 -8.24 13.30 6.98
CA GLU A 122 -8.32 12.55 8.24
C GLU A 122 -7.08 11.66 8.43
N THR A 123 -6.62 11.54 9.68
CA THR A 123 -5.44 10.71 10.03
C THR A 123 -5.58 9.25 9.61
N LYS A 124 -6.79 8.66 9.74
CA LYS A 124 -7.08 7.29 9.31
C LYS A 124 -6.88 7.09 7.80
N GLN A 125 -7.34 8.06 6.99
CA GLN A 125 -7.17 8.06 5.55
C GLN A 125 -5.69 8.09 5.17
N ALA A 126 -4.91 8.98 5.80
CA ALA A 126 -3.49 9.09 5.53
C ALA A 126 -2.73 7.82 5.93
N THR A 127 -3.03 7.24 7.11
CA THR A 127 -2.39 6.00 7.59
C THR A 127 -2.68 4.83 6.66
N GLY A 128 -3.93 4.65 6.25
CA GLY A 128 -4.32 3.59 5.31
C GLY A 128 -3.63 3.75 3.95
N ALA A 129 -3.61 4.97 3.42
CA ALA A 129 -2.94 5.27 2.16
C ALA A 129 -1.43 5.01 2.23
N THR A 130 -0.76 5.43 3.31
CA THR A 130 0.68 5.19 3.53
C THR A 130 1.00 3.70 3.57
N TRP A 131 0.22 2.94 4.33
CA TRP A 131 0.38 1.49 4.46
C TRP A 131 0.30 0.80 3.09
N LEU A 132 -0.77 1.06 2.34
CA LEU A 132 -0.98 0.44 1.02
C LEU A 132 0.07 0.86 -0.01
N THR A 133 0.46 2.14 -0.02
CA THR A 133 1.52 2.63 -0.91
C THR A 133 2.85 1.96 -0.60
N ALA A 134 3.21 1.82 0.69
CA ALA A 134 4.44 1.15 1.09
C ALA A 134 4.49 -0.32 0.66
N TRP A 135 3.40 -1.07 0.86
CA TRP A 135 3.34 -2.47 0.43
C TRP A 135 3.33 -2.64 -1.08
N SER A 136 2.60 -1.78 -1.80
CA SER A 136 2.57 -1.83 -3.27
C SER A 136 3.92 -1.48 -3.90
N ALA A 137 4.59 -0.46 -3.37
CA ALA A 137 5.95 -0.10 -3.78
C ALA A 137 6.96 -1.19 -3.42
N GLY A 138 6.80 -1.82 -2.25
CA GLY A 138 7.61 -2.95 -1.79
C GLY A 138 7.55 -4.13 -2.75
N LEU A 139 6.41 -4.42 -3.37
CA LEU A 139 6.28 -5.49 -4.38
C LEU A 139 7.24 -5.32 -5.56
N ALA A 140 7.52 -4.07 -5.97
CA ALA A 140 8.44 -3.80 -7.06
C ALA A 140 9.93 -3.86 -6.65
N CYS A 141 10.23 -3.52 -5.39
CA CYS A 141 11.61 -3.34 -4.92
C CYS A 141 12.14 -4.48 -4.03
N LEU A 142 11.27 -5.34 -3.50
CA LEU A 142 11.68 -6.44 -2.61
C LEU A 142 12.70 -7.40 -3.24
N PRO A 143 12.61 -7.74 -4.55
CA PRO A 143 13.60 -8.56 -5.20
C PRO A 143 14.99 -7.92 -5.27
N LEU A 144 15.05 -6.60 -5.11
CA LEU A 144 16.29 -5.82 -5.09
C LEU A 144 16.95 -5.79 -3.69
N GLY A 145 16.38 -6.52 -2.71
CA GLY A 145 16.93 -6.63 -1.36
C GLY A 145 16.82 -5.34 -0.55
N TRP A 146 17.96 -4.79 -0.12
CA TRP A 146 18.02 -3.60 0.75
C TRP A 146 17.35 -2.36 0.18
N SER A 147 17.36 -2.17 -1.15
CA SER A 147 16.73 -1.01 -1.80
C SER A 147 15.21 -0.98 -1.63
N GLY A 148 14.55 -2.14 -1.65
CA GLY A 148 13.13 -2.24 -1.34
C GLY A 148 12.80 -1.82 0.09
N LEU A 149 13.60 -2.26 1.05
CA LEU A 149 13.44 -1.88 2.45
C LEU A 149 13.66 -0.37 2.64
N VAL A 150 14.70 0.20 2.03
CA VAL A 150 14.99 1.64 2.08
C VAL A 150 13.82 2.44 1.52
N MET A 151 13.23 2.01 0.40
CA MET A 151 12.07 2.70 -0.18
C MET A 151 10.87 2.71 0.77
N VAL A 152 10.54 1.57 1.38
CA VAL A 152 9.46 1.49 2.38
C VAL A 152 9.74 2.43 3.55
N LEU A 153 10.97 2.44 4.05
CA LEU A 153 11.37 3.32 5.15
C LEU A 153 11.29 4.80 4.77
N VAL A 154 11.65 5.17 3.53
CA VAL A 154 11.53 6.55 3.04
C VAL A 154 10.06 6.97 2.96
N VAL A 155 9.18 6.15 2.40
CA VAL A 155 7.74 6.45 2.33
C VAL A 155 7.16 6.63 3.73
N VAL A 156 7.44 5.70 4.64
CA VAL A 156 6.96 5.78 6.04
C VAL A 156 7.63 6.93 6.78
N GLY A 157 8.93 7.12 6.62
CA GLY A 157 9.70 8.17 7.30
C GLY A 157 9.28 9.57 6.91
N VAL A 158 8.95 9.82 5.63
CA VAL A 158 8.49 11.14 5.17
C VAL A 158 7.04 11.42 5.55
N SER A 159 6.18 10.40 5.58
CA SER A 159 4.76 10.57 5.90
C SER A 159 4.46 10.56 7.41
N SER A 160 5.21 9.80 8.22
CA SER A 160 4.91 9.62 9.65
C SER A 160 4.96 10.91 10.49
N PRO A 161 5.94 11.83 10.37
CA PRO A 161 5.98 13.07 11.16
C PRO A 161 4.76 13.95 10.88
N VAL A 162 4.29 13.97 9.63
CA VAL A 162 3.12 14.77 9.24
C VAL A 162 1.84 14.16 9.78
N ILE A 163 1.72 12.83 9.77
CA ILE A 163 0.57 12.12 10.34
C ILE A 163 0.49 12.35 11.85
N VAL A 164 1.62 12.23 12.55
CA VAL A 164 1.69 12.48 14.00
C VAL A 164 1.40 13.95 14.32
N GLY A 165 2.01 14.89 13.59
CA GLY A 165 1.76 16.31 13.78
C GLY A 165 0.30 16.72 13.51
N ALA A 166 -0.35 16.11 12.52
CA ALA A 166 -1.77 16.33 12.23
C ALA A 166 -2.68 15.75 13.31
N SER A 167 -2.33 14.61 13.91
CA SER A 167 -3.09 14.02 15.02
C SER A 167 -3.02 14.88 16.29
N LEU A 168 -1.83 15.41 16.61
CA LEU A 168 -1.63 16.26 17.79
C LEU A 168 -2.34 17.62 17.70
N ARG A 169 -2.56 18.15 16.50
CA ARG A 169 -3.29 19.41 16.30
C ARG A 169 -4.81 19.27 16.45
N ARG A 170 -5.34 18.04 16.37
CA ARG A 170 -6.78 17.77 16.47
C ARG A 170 -7.21 17.23 17.85
N ALA A 171 -6.26 16.90 18.71
CA ALA A 171 -6.48 16.55 20.11
C ALA A 171 -6.51 17.78 21.00
#